data_e1cedc8947e94964e33986448a4f0d26
#
_entry.id   e1cedc8947e94964e33986448a4f0d26
#
_cell.length_a   1.000
_cell.length_b   1.000
_cell.length_c   1.000
_cell.angle_alpha   90.00
_cell.angle_beta   90.00
_cell.angle_gamma   90.00
#
_symmetry.space_group_name_H-M   'P 1'
#
loop_
_entity.id
_entity.type
_entity.pdbx_description
1 polymer ?
#
loop_
_entity_poly.entity_id
_entity_poly.type
_entity_poly.pdbx_seq_one_letter_code
_entity_poly.pdbx_strand_id
1 'polypeptide(L)'
;MKAICLLSLTLYLLASPAIAQTNAEKLIVIDCGEGHADDKSLWSPGENVGRPYDMADNCYLIRHQNEWLLWDTGLADNVADRSDGIRIQAIGTTWKRKEKLLESLAKLGLSPSDIGWMALSHLHPDHTGNVAQFPQTTVLIQSAEYSNPIPTLGLPFAPNQPVKKLDGDHDVFGDGSVIILSTPGHTQGHQSLLVHLKNTGTVILSGDAVHSEEAWSKHWIPSRNFSADATRASHEKIARILEREHGQFWINHDVGQSASLRKAPAFYD
;
A
#
# COMPACT_ATOMS: atom_id res chain seq x y z
N MET A 1 24.74 70.98 11.46
CA MET A 1 24.43 70.06 10.39
C MET A 1 24.75 68.62 10.90
N LYS A 2 23.72 67.78 11.22
CA LYS A 2 23.92 66.40 11.70
C LYS A 2 23.67 65.48 10.51
N ALA A 3 24.68 64.75 10.08
CA ALA A 3 24.56 63.74 9.03
C ALA A 3 23.89 62.48 9.61
N ILE A 4 22.77 62.05 9.03
CA ILE A 4 22.09 60.80 9.35
C ILE A 4 22.63 59.73 8.38
N CYS A 5 23.37 58.77 8.93
CA CYS A 5 23.85 57.61 8.18
C CYS A 5 22.72 56.57 8.14
N LEU A 6 22.10 56.35 6.96
CA LEU A 6 21.17 55.26 6.74
C LEU A 6 21.96 53.96 6.49
N LEU A 7 21.88 53.02 7.45
CA LEU A 7 22.35 51.66 7.24
C LEU A 7 21.27 50.87 6.46
N SER A 8 21.54 50.56 5.21
CA SER A 8 20.70 49.64 4.41
C SER A 8 21.00 48.21 4.80
N LEU A 9 20.04 47.54 5.46
CA LEU A 9 20.10 46.14 5.83
C LEU A 9 19.67 45.30 4.60
N THR A 10 20.65 44.72 3.91
CA THR A 10 20.37 43.79 2.78
C THR A 10 20.02 42.40 3.34
N LEU A 11 18.75 42.03 3.24
CA LEU A 11 18.27 40.70 3.65
C LEU A 11 18.62 39.69 2.54
N TYR A 12 19.62 38.86 2.78
CA TYR A 12 19.92 37.70 1.91
C TYR A 12 18.90 36.60 2.19
N LEU A 13 17.91 36.43 1.31
CA LEU A 13 17.07 35.26 1.25
C LEU A 13 17.93 34.06 0.74
N LEU A 14 18.34 33.20 1.66
CA LEU A 14 18.92 31.93 1.32
C LEU A 14 17.79 31.06 0.73
N ALA A 15 17.70 30.97 -0.58
CA ALA A 15 16.88 29.99 -1.25
C ALA A 15 17.48 28.61 -0.96
N SER A 16 16.80 27.80 -0.15
CA SER A 16 17.14 26.38 -0.04
C SER A 16 17.03 25.77 -1.43
N PRO A 17 18.00 24.97 -1.89
CA PRO A 17 17.88 24.26 -3.15
C PRO A 17 16.65 23.36 -3.06
N ALA A 18 15.68 23.55 -3.95
CA ALA A 18 14.61 22.58 -4.15
C ALA A 18 15.29 21.29 -4.59
N ILE A 19 15.23 20.25 -3.74
CA ILE A 19 15.64 18.90 -4.13
C ILE A 19 14.70 18.54 -5.28
N ALA A 20 15.27 18.34 -6.48
CA ALA A 20 14.48 17.90 -7.62
C ALA A 20 13.88 16.55 -7.25
N GLN A 21 12.55 16.45 -7.31
CA GLN A 21 11.83 15.19 -7.09
C GLN A 21 12.36 14.15 -8.08
N THR A 22 12.81 13.02 -7.56
CA THR A 22 13.23 11.89 -8.38
C THR A 22 12.05 10.95 -8.62
N ASN A 23 12.21 10.00 -9.55
CA ASN A 23 11.18 9.03 -9.85
C ASN A 23 11.67 7.63 -9.50
N ALA A 24 10.76 6.75 -9.09
CA ALA A 24 11.02 5.33 -9.09
C ALA A 24 11.18 4.84 -10.54
N GLU A 25 12.06 3.87 -10.75
CA GLU A 25 12.40 3.40 -12.09
C GLU A 25 11.37 2.41 -12.63
N LYS A 26 10.78 1.60 -11.73
CA LYS A 26 9.78 0.58 -12.10
C LYS A 26 8.77 0.36 -10.99
N LEU A 27 7.54 0.13 -11.39
CA LEU A 27 6.47 -0.42 -10.57
C LEU A 27 5.94 -1.67 -11.26
N ILE A 28 6.07 -2.83 -10.61
CA ILE A 28 5.64 -4.13 -11.09
C ILE A 28 4.46 -4.59 -10.25
N VAL A 29 3.38 -5.02 -10.89
CA VAL A 29 2.19 -5.56 -10.22
C VAL A 29 2.28 -7.09 -10.22
N ILE A 30 2.19 -7.71 -9.05
CA ILE A 30 2.18 -9.17 -8.87
C ILE A 30 0.78 -9.58 -8.43
N ASP A 31 0.22 -10.61 -9.08
CA ASP A 31 -1.01 -11.25 -8.63
C ASP A 31 -0.72 -12.06 -7.36
N CYS A 32 -1.22 -11.61 -6.22
CA CYS A 32 -0.96 -12.18 -4.91
C CYS A 32 -2.16 -12.91 -4.31
N GLY A 33 -3.28 -12.95 -5.04
CA GLY A 33 -4.47 -13.67 -4.64
C GLY A 33 -5.77 -13.15 -5.23
N GLU A 34 -6.83 -13.86 -4.93
CA GLU A 34 -8.22 -13.50 -5.27
C GLU A 34 -9.15 -13.94 -4.15
N GLY A 35 -10.15 -13.10 -3.86
CA GLY A 35 -11.19 -13.37 -2.86
C GLY A 35 -12.56 -13.45 -3.49
N HIS A 36 -13.40 -14.34 -2.97
CA HIS A 36 -14.82 -14.43 -3.29
C HIS A 36 -15.64 -14.41 -2.02
N ALA A 37 -16.38 -13.33 -1.81
CA ALA A 37 -17.32 -13.20 -0.70
C ALA A 37 -18.75 -13.50 -1.14
N ASP A 38 -19.53 -14.17 -0.28
CA ASP A 38 -20.93 -14.48 -0.56
C ASP A 38 -21.84 -13.26 -0.55
N ASP A 39 -21.45 -12.22 0.21
CA ASP A 39 -22.26 -11.01 0.44
C ASP A 39 -21.39 -9.74 0.45
N LYS A 40 -21.58 -8.91 -0.57
CA LYS A 40 -20.91 -7.64 -0.75
C LYS A 40 -21.27 -6.59 0.31
N SER A 41 -22.38 -6.76 1.06
CA SER A 41 -22.87 -5.76 2.01
C SER A 41 -21.89 -5.42 3.14
N LEU A 42 -20.91 -6.30 3.42
CA LEU A 42 -19.82 -5.99 4.36
C LEU A 42 -18.96 -4.81 3.90
N TRP A 43 -18.78 -4.65 2.59
CA TRP A 43 -18.00 -3.59 1.94
C TRP A 43 -18.86 -2.43 1.42
N SER A 44 -20.19 -2.61 1.37
CA SER A 44 -21.18 -1.60 0.96
C SER A 44 -22.39 -1.60 1.92
N PRO A 45 -22.19 -1.13 3.17
CA PRO A 45 -23.23 -1.20 4.20
C PRO A 45 -24.57 -0.62 3.76
N GLY A 46 -25.63 -1.43 3.92
CA GLY A 46 -27.00 -1.06 3.50
C GLY A 46 -27.31 -1.28 2.02
N GLU A 47 -26.32 -1.65 1.22
CA GLU A 47 -26.50 -1.96 -0.20
C GLU A 47 -25.94 -3.36 -0.54
N ASN A 48 -26.28 -3.90 -1.72
CA ASN A 48 -25.74 -5.15 -2.26
C ASN A 48 -25.89 -6.39 -1.35
N VAL A 49 -26.89 -6.41 -0.47
CA VAL A 49 -27.16 -7.54 0.42
C VAL A 49 -27.41 -8.82 -0.41
N GLY A 50 -26.69 -9.90 -0.06
CA GLY A 50 -26.79 -11.20 -0.73
C GLY A 50 -26.19 -11.22 -2.15
N ARG A 51 -25.49 -10.18 -2.58
CA ARG A 51 -24.75 -10.21 -3.85
C ARG A 51 -23.33 -10.67 -3.62
N PRO A 52 -22.79 -11.59 -4.43
CA PRO A 52 -21.40 -11.98 -4.32
C PRO A 52 -20.47 -10.80 -4.64
N TYR A 53 -19.26 -10.88 -4.11
CA TYR A 53 -18.22 -9.88 -4.33
C TYR A 53 -16.88 -10.57 -4.59
N ASP A 54 -16.35 -10.36 -5.80
CA ASP A 54 -15.02 -10.83 -6.17
C ASP A 54 -14.01 -9.73 -5.88
N MET A 55 -12.86 -10.11 -5.35
CA MET A 55 -11.76 -9.24 -4.96
C MET A 55 -10.46 -9.71 -5.59
N ALA A 56 -9.66 -8.80 -6.10
CA ALA A 56 -8.26 -9.03 -6.41
C ALA A 56 -7.41 -8.87 -5.15
N ASP A 57 -6.19 -9.38 -5.17
CA ASP A 57 -5.17 -9.11 -4.16
C ASP A 57 -3.83 -8.96 -4.88
N ASN A 58 -3.27 -7.75 -4.85
CA ASN A 58 -2.06 -7.41 -5.56
C ASN A 58 -0.93 -7.07 -4.58
N CYS A 59 0.28 -7.55 -4.89
CA CYS A 59 1.51 -7.03 -4.31
C CYS A 59 2.22 -6.17 -5.36
N TYR A 60 3.08 -5.29 -4.89
CA TYR A 60 3.80 -4.41 -5.81
C TYR A 60 5.29 -4.40 -5.50
N LEU A 61 6.11 -4.49 -6.55
CA LEU A 61 7.55 -4.30 -6.47
C LEU A 61 7.92 -2.96 -7.05
N ILE A 62 8.65 -2.16 -6.29
CA ILE A 62 9.13 -0.85 -6.71
C ILE A 62 10.66 -0.89 -6.78
N ARG A 63 11.22 -0.54 -7.95
CA ARG A 63 12.66 -0.37 -8.14
C ARG A 63 13.02 1.09 -7.96
N HIS A 64 13.98 1.35 -7.08
CA HIS A 64 14.59 2.65 -6.91
C HIS A 64 16.11 2.49 -6.84
N GLN A 65 16.82 3.01 -7.86
CA GLN A 65 18.27 2.83 -8.00
C GLN A 65 18.67 1.35 -7.89
N ASN A 66 19.42 0.98 -6.85
CA ASN A 66 19.88 -0.39 -6.61
C ASN A 66 19.03 -1.14 -5.58
N GLU A 67 17.91 -0.55 -5.13
CA GLU A 67 17.07 -1.11 -4.07
C GLU A 67 15.71 -1.56 -4.58
N TRP A 68 15.15 -2.58 -3.95
CA TRP A 68 13.79 -3.04 -4.16
C TRP A 68 12.96 -2.83 -2.89
N LEU A 69 11.77 -2.23 -3.08
CA LEU A 69 10.72 -2.17 -2.07
C LEU A 69 9.59 -3.12 -2.49
N LEU A 70 9.19 -4.02 -1.59
CA LEU A 70 7.99 -4.83 -1.72
C LEU A 70 6.86 -4.18 -0.93
N TRP A 71 5.76 -3.83 -1.60
CA TRP A 71 4.54 -3.34 -0.99
C TRP A 71 3.54 -4.47 -0.86
N ASP A 72 3.19 -4.81 0.38
CA ASP A 72 2.41 -5.97 0.80
C ASP A 72 3.00 -7.32 0.32
N THR A 73 2.54 -8.41 0.87
CA THR A 73 3.01 -9.76 0.53
C THR A 73 1.89 -10.72 0.14
N GLY A 74 0.66 -10.21 0.10
CA GLY A 74 -0.53 -10.95 -0.29
C GLY A 74 -0.88 -12.10 0.63
N LEU A 75 -1.74 -12.97 0.15
CA LEU A 75 -2.09 -14.23 0.80
C LEU A 75 -0.85 -15.11 1.01
N ALA A 76 -0.85 -15.90 2.08
CA ALA A 76 0.24 -16.84 2.34
C ALA A 76 0.44 -17.83 1.18
N ASP A 77 1.69 -18.14 0.84
CA ASP A 77 2.05 -19.00 -0.30
C ASP A 77 1.45 -20.41 -0.22
N ASN A 78 1.21 -20.92 0.99
CA ASN A 78 0.57 -22.23 1.18
C ASN A 78 -0.92 -22.27 0.75
N VAL A 79 -1.54 -21.12 0.47
CA VAL A 79 -2.87 -21.06 -0.14
C VAL A 79 -2.85 -21.58 -1.56
N ALA A 80 -1.74 -21.41 -2.29
CA ALA A 80 -1.56 -21.93 -3.65
C ALA A 80 -1.55 -23.48 -3.70
N ASP A 81 -1.26 -24.13 -2.58
CA ASP A 81 -1.26 -25.60 -2.49
C ASP A 81 -2.68 -26.17 -2.27
N ARG A 82 -3.73 -25.32 -2.22
CA ARG A 82 -5.12 -25.69 -1.96
C ARG A 82 -6.02 -25.32 -3.12
N SER A 83 -6.48 -26.30 -3.88
CA SER A 83 -7.38 -26.08 -5.02
C SER A 83 -8.67 -25.35 -4.65
N ASP A 84 -9.21 -25.61 -3.45
CA ASP A 84 -10.43 -24.99 -2.96
C ASP A 84 -10.22 -23.67 -2.23
N GLY A 85 -8.93 -23.28 -2.00
CA GLY A 85 -8.55 -22.08 -1.26
C GLY A 85 -8.74 -22.22 0.25
N ILE A 86 -8.85 -21.07 0.91
CA ILE A 86 -9.11 -20.98 2.36
C ILE A 86 -10.39 -20.19 2.58
N ARG A 87 -11.36 -20.81 3.30
CA ARG A 87 -12.61 -20.16 3.68
C ARG A 87 -12.52 -19.51 5.04
N ILE A 88 -12.81 -18.20 5.11
CA ILE A 88 -12.97 -17.46 6.35
C ILE A 88 -14.47 -17.33 6.64
N GLN A 89 -14.99 -18.24 7.47
CA GLN A 89 -16.42 -18.32 7.79
C GLN A 89 -16.99 -17.02 8.36
N ALA A 90 -16.19 -16.32 9.20
CA ALA A 90 -16.63 -15.11 9.91
C ALA A 90 -17.01 -13.94 8.97
N ILE A 91 -16.54 -13.96 7.73
CA ILE A 91 -16.82 -12.94 6.71
C ILE A 91 -17.40 -13.54 5.43
N GLY A 92 -17.70 -14.84 5.42
CA GLY A 92 -18.25 -15.52 4.25
C GLY A 92 -17.36 -15.44 3.01
N THR A 93 -16.02 -15.36 3.17
CA THR A 93 -15.10 -15.16 2.06
C THR A 93 -14.19 -16.36 1.85
N THR A 94 -14.02 -16.78 0.61
CA THR A 94 -13.04 -17.78 0.20
C THR A 94 -11.90 -17.09 -0.54
N TRP A 95 -10.69 -17.30 -0.07
CA TRP A 95 -9.47 -16.77 -0.66
C TRP A 95 -8.71 -17.86 -1.42
N LYS A 96 -8.19 -17.51 -2.59
CA LYS A 96 -7.38 -18.38 -3.44
C LYS A 96 -6.13 -17.64 -3.91
N ARG A 97 -5.11 -18.42 -4.23
CA ARG A 97 -3.87 -17.93 -4.82
C ARG A 97 -3.41 -18.91 -5.89
N LYS A 98 -3.03 -18.41 -7.08
CA LYS A 98 -2.62 -19.24 -8.21
C LYS A 98 -1.14 -19.57 -8.17
N GLU A 99 -0.32 -18.61 -7.83
CA GLU A 99 1.14 -18.70 -7.84
C GLU A 99 1.73 -18.16 -6.53
N LYS A 100 2.78 -18.80 -6.03
CA LYS A 100 3.48 -18.34 -4.83
C LYS A 100 4.23 -17.05 -5.09
N LEU A 101 4.30 -16.14 -4.10
CA LEU A 101 5.04 -14.88 -4.21
C LEU A 101 6.51 -15.13 -4.57
N LEU A 102 7.13 -16.13 -3.92
CA LEU A 102 8.52 -16.47 -4.19
C LEU A 102 8.75 -16.99 -5.60
N GLU A 103 7.79 -17.69 -6.20
CA GLU A 103 7.86 -18.13 -7.60
C GLU A 103 7.77 -16.95 -8.55
N SER A 104 6.87 -15.98 -8.27
CA SER A 104 6.76 -14.74 -9.05
C SER A 104 8.05 -13.92 -8.97
N LEU A 105 8.66 -13.79 -7.79
CA LEU A 105 9.97 -13.15 -7.64
C LEU A 105 11.07 -13.87 -8.42
N ALA A 106 11.13 -15.20 -8.34
CA ALA A 106 12.12 -15.99 -9.07
C ALA A 106 12.02 -15.82 -10.59
N LYS A 107 10.80 -15.70 -11.14
CA LYS A 107 10.57 -15.39 -12.56
C LYS A 107 11.09 -14.00 -12.97
N LEU A 108 11.16 -13.06 -12.02
CA LEU A 108 11.78 -11.74 -12.20
C LEU A 108 13.31 -11.75 -11.96
N GLY A 109 13.87 -12.91 -11.63
CA GLY A 109 15.29 -13.06 -11.30
C GLY A 109 15.64 -12.55 -9.91
N LEU A 110 14.66 -12.48 -9.00
CA LEU A 110 14.78 -11.98 -7.64
C LEU A 110 14.59 -13.11 -6.62
N SER A 111 15.24 -12.94 -5.49
CA SER A 111 15.10 -13.76 -4.28
C SER A 111 14.70 -12.87 -3.10
N PRO A 112 14.25 -13.41 -1.97
CA PRO A 112 13.97 -12.62 -0.77
C PRO A 112 15.14 -11.75 -0.31
N SER A 113 16.38 -12.17 -0.53
CA SER A 113 17.59 -11.40 -0.15
C SER A 113 17.83 -10.15 -1.02
N ASP A 114 17.19 -10.05 -2.18
CA ASP A 114 17.28 -8.87 -3.04
C ASP A 114 16.32 -7.75 -2.62
N ILE A 115 15.37 -8.06 -1.71
CA ILE A 115 14.37 -7.12 -1.21
C ILE A 115 14.90 -6.46 0.06
N GLY A 116 15.38 -5.22 -0.06
CA GLY A 116 15.92 -4.46 1.08
C GLY A 116 14.82 -3.87 1.98
N TRP A 117 13.71 -3.48 1.37
CA TRP A 117 12.59 -2.82 2.04
C TRP A 117 11.27 -3.54 1.78
N MET A 118 10.44 -3.59 2.81
CA MET A 118 9.05 -4.04 2.72
C MET A 118 8.18 -3.00 3.42
N ALA A 119 7.09 -2.58 2.80
CA ALA A 119 6.10 -1.74 3.46
C ALA A 119 4.77 -2.48 3.45
N LEU A 120 4.13 -2.54 4.61
CA LEU A 120 2.84 -3.22 4.79
C LEU A 120 1.74 -2.18 4.91
N SER A 121 0.72 -2.27 4.08
CA SER A 121 -0.43 -1.38 4.19
C SER A 121 -1.08 -1.49 5.57
N HIS A 122 -1.25 -2.71 6.07
CA HIS A 122 -1.76 -3.05 7.39
C HIS A 122 -1.53 -4.54 7.71
N LEU A 123 -2.03 -5.04 8.85
CA LEU A 123 -1.73 -6.40 9.34
C LEU A 123 -2.80 -7.46 9.03
N HIS A 124 -3.70 -7.26 8.05
CA HIS A 124 -4.59 -8.34 7.62
C HIS A 124 -3.82 -9.45 6.87
N PRO A 125 -4.30 -10.72 6.95
CA PRO A 125 -3.56 -11.88 6.43
C PRO A 125 -3.37 -11.90 4.91
N ASP A 126 -4.25 -11.24 4.19
CA ASP A 126 -4.19 -11.06 2.74
C ASP A 126 -3.17 -10.00 2.29
N HIS A 127 -2.56 -9.28 3.21
CA HIS A 127 -1.45 -8.34 2.97
C HIS A 127 -0.13 -8.83 3.56
N THR A 128 -0.17 -9.75 4.53
CA THR A 128 1.00 -10.11 5.34
C THR A 128 1.40 -11.59 5.27
N GLY A 129 0.75 -12.36 4.40
CA GLY A 129 0.87 -13.83 4.38
C GLY A 129 2.28 -14.38 4.20
N ASN A 130 3.22 -13.58 3.66
CA ASN A 130 4.57 -14.04 3.36
C ASN A 130 5.68 -13.22 4.03
N VAL A 131 5.36 -12.31 4.94
CA VAL A 131 6.34 -11.42 5.60
C VAL A 131 7.52 -12.19 6.20
N ALA A 132 7.24 -13.29 6.91
CA ALA A 132 8.26 -14.11 7.56
C ALA A 132 9.24 -14.81 6.59
N GLN A 133 8.94 -14.85 5.29
CA GLN A 133 9.84 -15.39 4.27
C GLN A 133 10.97 -14.42 3.87
N PHE A 134 10.93 -13.19 4.40
CA PHE A 134 11.91 -12.12 4.14
C PHE A 134 12.63 -11.71 5.43
N PRO A 135 13.35 -12.60 6.15
CA PRO A 135 13.81 -12.36 7.50
C PRO A 135 14.86 -11.25 7.64
N GLN A 136 15.51 -10.85 6.52
CA GLN A 136 16.53 -9.80 6.50
C GLN A 136 16.00 -8.45 6.00
N THR A 137 14.79 -8.43 5.44
CA THR A 137 14.17 -7.24 4.87
C THR A 137 13.66 -6.32 5.98
N THR A 138 13.96 -5.03 5.91
CA THR A 138 13.43 -4.04 6.86
C THR A 138 11.97 -3.74 6.55
N VAL A 139 11.09 -3.98 7.53
CA VAL A 139 9.66 -3.72 7.41
C VAL A 139 9.34 -2.30 7.87
N LEU A 140 8.61 -1.56 7.02
CA LEU A 140 8.09 -0.21 7.27
C LEU A 140 6.60 -0.33 7.62
N ILE A 141 6.20 0.09 8.81
CA ILE A 141 4.84 -0.03 9.32
C ILE A 141 4.54 1.09 10.31
N GLN A 142 3.30 1.59 10.33
CA GLN A 142 2.92 2.60 11.33
C GLN A 142 2.99 2.03 12.75
N SER A 143 3.46 2.86 13.71
CA SER A 143 3.54 2.50 15.14
C SER A 143 2.20 2.02 15.69
N ALA A 144 1.10 2.66 15.26
CA ALA A 144 -0.24 2.29 15.66
C ALA A 144 -0.64 0.90 15.16
N GLU A 145 -0.24 0.51 13.94
CA GLU A 145 -0.50 -0.82 13.38
C GLU A 145 0.30 -1.90 14.11
N TYR A 146 1.60 -1.65 14.28
CA TYR A 146 2.49 -2.58 15.01
C TYR A 146 2.00 -2.88 16.42
N SER A 147 1.43 -1.87 17.10
CA SER A 147 0.98 -1.97 18.47
C SER A 147 -0.41 -2.60 18.64
N ASN A 148 -1.14 -2.80 17.53
CA ASN A 148 -2.50 -3.33 17.52
C ASN A 148 -2.66 -4.49 16.53
N PRO A 149 -1.85 -5.57 16.65
CA PRO A 149 -1.99 -6.73 15.79
C PRO A 149 -3.34 -7.43 16.03
N ILE A 150 -3.78 -8.23 15.05
CA ILE A 150 -4.95 -9.08 15.24
C ILE A 150 -4.66 -10.06 16.39
N PRO A 151 -5.45 -10.06 17.48
CA PRO A 151 -5.10 -10.79 18.70
C PRO A 151 -4.87 -12.29 18.51
N THR A 152 -5.58 -12.91 17.56
CA THR A 152 -5.49 -14.36 17.28
C THR A 152 -4.32 -14.74 16.38
N LEU A 153 -3.71 -13.77 15.68
CA LEU A 153 -2.64 -14.02 14.69
C LEU A 153 -1.28 -13.49 15.19
N GLY A 154 -1.28 -12.45 16.01
CA GLY A 154 -0.06 -11.77 16.44
C GLY A 154 0.63 -11.00 15.30
N LEU A 155 1.92 -10.77 15.45
CA LEU A 155 2.75 -10.11 14.44
C LEU A 155 3.30 -11.12 13.43
N PRO A 156 3.25 -10.84 12.11
CA PRO A 156 3.62 -11.79 11.05
C PRO A 156 5.13 -11.85 10.79
N PHE A 157 5.95 -11.26 11.66
CA PHE A 157 7.38 -11.09 11.42
C PHE A 157 8.21 -12.35 11.75
N ALA A 158 9.28 -12.55 10.99
CA ALA A 158 10.28 -13.55 11.33
C ALA A 158 11.02 -13.14 12.64
N PRO A 159 11.60 -14.11 13.37
CA PRO A 159 12.44 -13.78 14.52
C PRO A 159 13.56 -12.81 14.14
N ASN A 160 13.69 -11.73 14.92
CA ASN A 160 14.69 -10.66 14.71
C ASN A 160 14.61 -9.91 13.38
N GLN A 161 13.49 -10.00 12.66
CA GLN A 161 13.29 -9.21 11.44
C GLN A 161 13.35 -7.72 11.76
N PRO A 162 14.13 -6.92 11.00
CA PRO A 162 14.19 -5.48 11.24
C PRO A 162 12.84 -4.83 10.98
N VAL A 163 12.35 -4.01 11.94
CA VAL A 163 11.10 -3.25 11.81
C VAL A 163 11.36 -1.79 12.12
N LYS A 164 11.04 -0.93 11.16
CA LYS A 164 11.03 0.52 11.34
C LYS A 164 9.59 0.98 11.51
N LYS A 165 9.27 1.42 12.72
CA LYS A 165 7.96 1.97 13.05
C LYS A 165 7.89 3.43 12.62
N LEU A 166 6.78 3.80 12.00
CA LEU A 166 6.54 5.12 11.44
C LEU A 166 5.43 5.83 12.21
N ASP A 167 5.49 7.15 12.25
CA ASP A 167 4.45 8.01 12.80
C ASP A 167 4.12 9.09 11.76
N GLY A 168 3.08 8.84 10.95
CA GLY A 168 2.67 9.73 9.86
C GLY A 168 3.27 9.36 8.50
N ASP A 169 3.33 10.35 7.60
CA ASP A 169 3.86 10.16 6.25
C ASP A 169 5.39 9.96 6.29
N HIS A 170 5.89 9.13 5.37
CA HIS A 170 7.31 8.81 5.35
C HIS A 170 7.84 8.67 3.92
N ASP A 171 8.82 9.46 3.57
CA ASP A 171 9.59 9.32 2.33
C ASP A 171 10.58 8.15 2.49
N VAL A 172 10.37 7.08 1.72
CA VAL A 172 11.13 5.84 1.87
C VAL A 172 12.61 6.03 1.56
N PHE A 173 12.91 6.74 0.47
CA PHE A 173 14.27 6.94 -0.04
C PHE A 173 14.82 8.37 0.22
N GLY A 174 13.98 9.28 0.73
CA GLY A 174 14.39 10.65 1.08
C GLY A 174 14.50 11.60 -0.10
N ASP A 175 13.91 11.27 -1.25
CA ASP A 175 13.99 12.04 -2.50
C ASP A 175 12.62 12.30 -3.15
N GLY A 176 11.55 11.94 -2.45
CA GLY A 176 10.18 12.15 -2.88
C GLY A 176 9.67 11.14 -3.92
N SER A 177 10.47 10.15 -4.33
CA SER A 177 10.06 9.17 -5.35
C SER A 177 9.01 8.19 -4.86
N VAL A 178 9.08 7.79 -3.59
CA VAL A 178 8.19 6.82 -2.97
C VAL A 178 7.83 7.27 -1.55
N ILE A 179 6.56 7.56 -1.32
CA ILE A 179 6.09 8.11 -0.06
C ILE A 179 5.01 7.21 0.54
N ILE A 180 5.24 6.70 1.74
CA ILE A 180 4.22 6.09 2.57
C ILE A 180 3.30 7.20 3.08
N LEU A 181 2.02 7.09 2.83
CA LEU A 181 0.98 7.99 3.33
C LEU A 181 0.27 7.33 4.51
N SER A 182 0.29 7.94 5.68
CA SER A 182 -0.55 7.50 6.81
C SER A 182 -2.01 7.75 6.45
N THR A 183 -2.79 6.67 6.35
CA THR A 183 -4.22 6.67 5.97
C THR A 183 -5.03 5.80 6.92
N PRO A 184 -5.04 6.11 8.24
CA PRO A 184 -5.77 5.33 9.23
C PRO A 184 -7.26 5.31 8.95
N GLY A 185 -7.93 4.23 9.39
CA GLY A 185 -9.38 4.10 9.27
C GLY A 185 -9.82 2.66 9.10
N HIS A 186 -9.37 1.96 8.08
CA HIS A 186 -9.60 0.52 7.93
C HIS A 186 -9.01 -0.24 9.14
N THR A 187 -7.75 0.04 9.44
CA THR A 187 -7.10 -0.28 10.71
C THR A 187 -6.55 0.98 11.37
N GLN A 188 -6.05 0.87 12.61
CA GLN A 188 -5.54 2.02 13.37
C GLN A 188 -4.32 2.65 12.73
N GLY A 189 -3.47 1.86 12.11
CA GLY A 189 -2.21 2.30 11.50
C GLY A 189 -2.14 1.99 10.00
N HIS A 190 -3.30 1.89 9.32
CA HIS A 190 -3.32 1.68 7.89
C HIS A 190 -2.54 2.77 7.16
N GLN A 191 -1.84 2.38 6.10
CA GLN A 191 -1.09 3.27 5.22
C GLN A 191 -1.33 2.94 3.75
N SER A 192 -1.17 3.93 2.88
CA SER A 192 -1.18 3.82 1.41
C SER A 192 0.20 4.18 0.87
N LEU A 193 0.52 3.85 -0.38
CA LEU A 193 1.81 4.17 -0.99
C LEU A 193 1.65 5.07 -2.19
N LEU A 194 2.36 6.19 -2.21
CA LEU A 194 2.48 7.07 -3.36
C LEU A 194 3.81 6.77 -4.06
N VAL A 195 3.76 6.59 -5.38
CA VAL A 195 4.92 6.32 -6.22
C VAL A 195 4.93 7.30 -7.39
N HIS A 196 6.02 8.03 -7.55
CA HIS A 196 6.26 8.87 -8.73
C HIS A 196 7.04 8.08 -9.78
N LEU A 197 6.47 7.99 -10.98
CA LEU A 197 7.03 7.30 -12.13
C LEU A 197 7.20 8.27 -13.29
N LYS A 198 8.26 8.11 -14.08
CA LYS A 198 8.64 9.08 -15.09
C LYS A 198 7.60 9.21 -16.22
N ASN A 199 7.13 8.10 -16.75
CA ASN A 199 6.21 8.09 -17.89
C ASN A 199 4.76 7.82 -17.46
N THR A 200 4.56 7.04 -16.42
CA THR A 200 3.23 6.72 -15.88
C THR A 200 2.65 7.86 -15.04
N GLY A 201 3.50 8.72 -14.47
CA GLY A 201 3.11 9.78 -13.55
C GLY A 201 2.95 9.27 -12.11
N THR A 202 2.15 9.98 -11.32
CA THR A 202 1.91 9.64 -9.92
C THR A 202 0.87 8.53 -9.79
N VAL A 203 1.20 7.51 -9.01
CA VAL A 203 0.30 6.41 -8.65
C VAL A 203 0.18 6.34 -7.13
N ILE A 204 -1.06 6.23 -6.62
CA ILE A 204 -1.31 5.89 -5.21
C ILE A 204 -1.85 4.47 -5.15
N LEU A 205 -1.16 3.59 -4.42
CA LEU A 205 -1.62 2.24 -4.08
C LEU A 205 -2.46 2.32 -2.80
N SER A 206 -3.71 1.92 -2.87
CA SER A 206 -4.69 2.18 -1.80
C SER A 206 -4.41 1.42 -0.50
N GLY A 207 -3.80 0.20 -0.56
CA GLY A 207 -4.05 -0.79 0.48
C GLY A 207 -5.56 -1.00 0.60
N ASP A 208 -6.07 -1.02 1.82
CA ASP A 208 -7.51 -1.14 2.13
C ASP A 208 -8.16 0.18 2.56
N ALA A 209 -7.57 1.32 2.19
CA ALA A 209 -8.25 2.60 2.36
C ALA A 209 -9.63 2.58 1.69
N VAL A 210 -9.74 1.84 0.58
CA VAL A 210 -11.00 1.56 -0.13
C VAL A 210 -10.86 0.22 -0.90
N HIS A 211 -11.99 -0.48 -1.13
CA HIS A 211 -11.96 -1.83 -1.70
C HIS A 211 -12.43 -1.91 -3.17
N SER A 212 -13.06 -0.88 -3.72
CA SER A 212 -13.47 -0.85 -5.13
C SER A 212 -13.65 0.58 -5.63
N GLU A 213 -13.57 0.77 -6.97
CA GLU A 213 -13.89 2.06 -7.60
C GLU A 213 -15.32 2.52 -7.29
N GLU A 214 -16.27 1.57 -7.21
CA GLU A 214 -17.64 1.88 -6.81
C GLU A 214 -17.71 2.41 -5.36
N ALA A 215 -16.96 1.76 -4.43
CA ALA A 215 -16.88 2.21 -3.05
C ALA A 215 -16.23 3.59 -2.92
N TRP A 216 -15.18 3.86 -3.73
CA TRP A 216 -14.57 5.18 -3.81
C TRP A 216 -15.55 6.25 -4.29
N SER A 217 -16.25 5.99 -5.38
CA SER A 217 -17.19 6.95 -5.98
C SER A 217 -18.41 7.22 -5.09
N LYS A 218 -18.87 6.22 -4.34
CA LYS A 218 -20.04 6.30 -3.44
C LYS A 218 -19.67 6.61 -1.99
N HIS A 219 -18.39 6.78 -1.69
CA HIS A 219 -17.87 7.01 -0.34
C HIS A 219 -18.29 5.93 0.68
N TRP A 220 -18.40 4.69 0.22
CA TRP A 220 -18.72 3.58 1.11
C TRP A 220 -17.54 3.25 2.04
N ILE A 221 -17.89 2.97 3.28
CA ILE A 221 -16.96 2.52 4.30
C ILE A 221 -17.40 1.14 4.76
N PRO A 222 -16.52 0.13 4.74
CA PRO A 222 -16.87 -1.23 5.15
C PRO A 222 -17.43 -1.29 6.57
N SER A 223 -18.33 -2.26 6.83
CA SER A 223 -18.87 -2.49 8.18
C SER A 223 -17.79 -2.88 9.19
N ARG A 224 -16.76 -3.60 8.72
CA ARG A 224 -15.56 -3.94 9.49
C ARG A 224 -14.49 -2.91 9.20
N ASN A 225 -14.46 -1.87 10.00
CA ASN A 225 -13.56 -0.73 9.87
C ASN A 225 -13.30 -0.16 11.26
N PHE A 226 -12.05 0.20 11.55
CA PHE A 226 -11.69 0.72 12.86
C PHE A 226 -12.38 2.06 13.17
N SER A 227 -12.35 3.00 12.22
CA SER A 227 -12.95 4.32 12.38
C SER A 227 -13.44 4.90 11.06
N ALA A 228 -14.75 5.07 10.94
CA ALA A 228 -15.36 5.70 9.77
C ALA A 228 -14.89 7.15 9.56
N ASP A 229 -14.71 7.91 10.65
CA ASP A 229 -14.26 9.31 10.57
C ASP A 229 -12.80 9.40 10.09
N ALA A 230 -11.92 8.51 10.61
CA ALA A 230 -10.55 8.44 10.14
C ALA A 230 -10.47 8.01 8.67
N THR A 231 -11.32 7.07 8.22
CA THR A 231 -11.40 6.67 6.82
C THR A 231 -11.81 7.84 5.93
N ARG A 232 -12.84 8.62 6.33
CA ARG A 232 -13.24 9.82 5.57
C ARG A 232 -12.10 10.82 5.44
N ALA A 233 -11.41 11.11 6.55
CA ALA A 233 -10.25 12.01 6.53
C ALA A 233 -9.10 11.48 5.64
N SER A 234 -8.87 10.16 5.64
CA SER A 234 -7.89 9.50 4.77
C SER A 234 -8.28 9.58 3.30
N HIS A 235 -9.58 9.36 2.97
CA HIS A 235 -10.10 9.54 1.61
C HIS A 235 -9.93 10.98 1.12
N GLU A 236 -10.25 11.98 1.95
CA GLU A 236 -10.05 13.39 1.60
C GLU A 236 -8.57 13.72 1.38
N LYS A 237 -7.66 13.16 2.20
CA LYS A 237 -6.22 13.31 2.01
C LYS A 237 -5.77 12.74 0.67
N ILE A 238 -6.17 11.50 0.35
CA ILE A 238 -5.86 10.84 -0.91
C ILE A 238 -6.42 11.65 -2.09
N ALA A 239 -7.68 12.07 -2.03
CA ALA A 239 -8.33 12.85 -3.09
C ALA A 239 -7.58 14.16 -3.38
N ARG A 240 -7.17 14.91 -2.34
CA ARG A 240 -6.37 16.14 -2.52
C ARG A 240 -5.01 15.88 -3.18
N ILE A 241 -4.38 14.75 -2.86
CA ILE A 241 -3.09 14.39 -3.47
C ILE A 241 -3.31 14.02 -4.94
N LEU A 242 -4.31 13.17 -5.24
CA LEU A 242 -4.65 12.78 -6.62
C LEU A 242 -4.96 13.98 -7.49
N GLU A 243 -5.73 14.96 -6.99
CA GLU A 243 -6.05 16.19 -7.70
C GLU A 243 -4.78 17.04 -7.96
N ARG A 244 -3.97 17.27 -6.92
CA ARG A 244 -2.74 18.08 -7.02
C ARG A 244 -1.72 17.48 -7.97
N GLU A 245 -1.54 16.16 -7.93
CA GLU A 245 -0.53 15.43 -8.69
C GLU A 245 -1.04 14.95 -10.05
N HIS A 246 -2.34 15.12 -10.37
CA HIS A 246 -3.01 14.46 -11.50
C HIS A 246 -2.76 12.95 -11.51
N GLY A 247 -2.77 12.35 -10.29
CA GLY A 247 -2.37 10.98 -10.06
C GLY A 247 -3.45 9.95 -10.38
N GLN A 248 -3.01 8.70 -10.50
CA GLN A 248 -3.87 7.52 -10.62
C GLN A 248 -4.06 6.88 -9.25
N PHE A 249 -5.27 6.39 -8.97
CA PHE A 249 -5.57 5.66 -7.75
C PHE A 249 -5.77 4.19 -8.07
N TRP A 250 -4.85 3.33 -7.61
CA TRP A 250 -4.92 1.89 -7.82
C TRP A 250 -5.44 1.21 -6.58
N ILE A 251 -6.63 0.61 -6.72
CA ILE A 251 -7.38 0.00 -5.62
C ILE A 251 -7.08 -1.49 -5.57
N ASN A 252 -6.52 -1.95 -4.45
CA ASN A 252 -5.97 -3.30 -4.33
C ASN A 252 -6.98 -4.41 -4.66
N HIS A 253 -8.21 -4.29 -4.13
CA HIS A 253 -9.24 -5.31 -4.23
C HIS A 253 -10.21 -5.13 -5.39
N ASP A 254 -10.05 -4.11 -6.24
CA ASP A 254 -10.91 -3.91 -7.41
C ASP A 254 -10.52 -4.85 -8.55
N VAL A 255 -11.38 -5.84 -8.83
CA VAL A 255 -11.14 -6.85 -9.87
C VAL A 255 -11.08 -6.22 -11.26
N GLY A 256 -11.97 -5.25 -11.55
CA GLY A 256 -12.04 -4.59 -12.86
C GLY A 256 -10.77 -3.80 -13.14
N GLN A 257 -10.33 -3.02 -12.17
CA GLN A 257 -9.10 -2.26 -12.28
C GLN A 257 -7.88 -3.19 -12.33
N SER A 258 -7.80 -4.18 -11.41
CA SER A 258 -6.70 -5.15 -11.38
C SER A 258 -6.54 -5.92 -12.70
N ALA A 259 -7.65 -6.28 -13.38
CA ALA A 259 -7.62 -6.93 -14.68
C ALA A 259 -7.07 -6.03 -15.79
N SER A 260 -7.18 -4.71 -15.67
CA SER A 260 -6.65 -3.73 -16.63
C SER A 260 -5.16 -3.43 -16.42
N LEU A 261 -4.60 -3.75 -15.25
CA LEU A 261 -3.19 -3.51 -14.94
C LEU A 261 -2.29 -4.55 -15.60
N ARG A 262 -1.18 -4.07 -16.16
CA ARG A 262 -0.09 -4.93 -16.64
C ARG A 262 0.55 -5.64 -15.45
N LYS A 263 0.56 -6.98 -15.48
CA LYS A 263 1.15 -7.81 -14.42
C LYS A 263 2.59 -8.19 -14.77
N ALA A 264 3.34 -8.64 -13.76
CA ALA A 264 4.68 -9.20 -13.94
C ALA A 264 4.73 -10.19 -15.14
N PRO A 265 5.81 -10.14 -15.99
CA PRO A 265 7.03 -9.36 -15.84
C PRO A 265 6.97 -7.93 -16.39
N ALA A 266 5.81 -7.47 -16.91
CA ALA A 266 5.65 -6.10 -17.36
C ALA A 266 5.72 -5.12 -16.20
N PHE A 267 6.11 -3.88 -16.47
CA PHE A 267 6.26 -2.82 -15.46
C PHE A 267 5.72 -1.48 -15.97
N TYR A 268 5.55 -0.58 -15.04
CA TYR A 268 5.29 0.85 -15.25
C TYR A 268 6.54 1.65 -14.86
N ASP A 269 6.83 2.72 -15.59
CA ASP A 269 8.02 3.57 -15.44
C ASP A 269 7.69 5.07 -15.58
#